data_269c32cf29ef52be691aea0777138434
#
_entry.id   269c32cf29ef52be691aea0777138434
#
_cell.length_a   1.000
_cell.length_b   1.000
_cell.length_c   1.000
_cell.angle_alpha   90.00
_cell.angle_beta   90.00
_cell.angle_gamma   90.00
#
_symmetry.space_group_name_H-M   'P 1'
#
loop_
_entity.id
_entity.type
_entity.pdbx_description
1 polymer ?
#
loop_
_entity_poly.entity_id
_entity_poly.type
_entity_poly.pdbx_seq_one_letter_code
_entity_poly.pdbx_strand_id
1 'polypeptide(L)'
;MSEAARPAPAGKYLVDPYEEWAKAEGVPIHTGAAVDLLKAQVKPWARFGVNGAFCHLDGRDDFLTVMLVELPANSGSAPQRHLYEEVCYVLAGNGSTEFEAPDGHTQVIEWGPRSLFALPMNAHYRHRNTAAEPARFAAINDMRYLFNLYRSENFVFGTALQFTERHGGTEAVANLAEHPVGPLTLARGTLSSDINELAPGSYREAKRQMFGAHLLGVEGEGYMLIWGAGAQDYARTEWRHGIVTAAPGMRFCQQFNAGNAPARYLDVQMGSQSYPNFRYRRAAYGDKTVYAAGSARIPFAEQDPRIHKTWLEAIAGKGVTPRTPG
;
A
#
# COMPACT_ATOMS: atom_id res chain seq x y z
N MET A 1 0.30 -32.67 -15.31
CA MET A 1 1.32 -33.12 -14.34
C MET A 1 1.39 -32.04 -13.27
N SER A 2 0.91 -32.35 -12.06
CA SER A 2 0.96 -31.44 -10.91
C SER A 2 2.43 -31.21 -10.55
N GLU A 3 2.90 -29.97 -10.65
CA GLU A 3 4.20 -29.57 -10.13
C GLU A 3 4.09 -29.68 -8.60
N ALA A 4 4.62 -30.77 -8.05
CA ALA A 4 4.68 -30.95 -6.61
C ALA A 4 5.46 -29.76 -6.03
N ALA A 5 4.83 -29.03 -5.12
CA ALA A 5 5.47 -27.94 -4.40
C ALA A 5 6.82 -28.43 -3.87
N ARG A 6 7.92 -27.81 -4.27
CA ARG A 6 9.23 -28.08 -3.70
C ARG A 6 9.12 -27.94 -2.19
N PRO A 7 9.56 -28.93 -1.41
CA PRO A 7 9.60 -28.77 0.04
C PRO A 7 10.45 -27.54 0.35
N ALA A 8 9.95 -26.68 1.21
CA ALA A 8 10.72 -25.55 1.70
C ALA A 8 12.07 -26.06 2.21
N PRO A 9 13.20 -25.46 1.85
CA PRO A 9 14.49 -25.89 2.36
C PRO A 9 14.46 -25.85 3.89
N ALA A 10 14.98 -26.88 4.50
CA ALA A 10 14.98 -27.03 5.96
C ALA A 10 15.56 -25.75 6.61
N GLY A 11 14.75 -25.08 7.41
CA GLY A 11 14.81 -23.69 7.80
C GLY A 11 16.01 -23.16 8.57
N LYS A 12 17.17 -23.75 8.46
CA LYS A 12 18.36 -23.29 9.18
C LYS A 12 19.07 -22.09 8.51
N TYR A 13 18.72 -21.77 7.27
CA TYR A 13 19.39 -20.74 6.46
C TYR A 13 18.46 -19.63 5.95
N LEU A 14 17.15 -19.76 6.12
CA LEU A 14 16.17 -18.75 5.75
C LEU A 14 15.77 -17.95 6.99
N VAL A 15 16.61 -17.00 7.35
CA VAL A 15 16.27 -15.97 8.32
C VAL A 15 15.66 -14.81 7.56
N ASP A 16 14.47 -14.37 7.98
CA ASP A 16 13.85 -13.13 7.54
C ASP A 16 14.04 -12.10 8.67
N PRO A 17 15.08 -11.22 8.59
CA PRO A 17 15.38 -10.27 9.65
C PRO A 17 14.21 -9.33 9.97
N TYR A 18 13.44 -8.95 8.98
CA TYR A 18 12.26 -8.12 9.18
C TYR A 18 11.18 -8.86 10.00
N GLU A 19 10.88 -10.12 9.68
CA GLU A 19 9.88 -10.89 10.42
C GLU A 19 10.29 -11.11 11.87
N GLU A 20 11.57 -11.35 12.13
CA GLU A 20 12.08 -11.49 13.49
C GLU A 20 11.98 -10.18 14.26
N TRP A 21 12.36 -9.09 13.64
CA TRP A 21 12.25 -7.75 14.21
C TRP A 21 10.78 -7.40 14.48
N ALA A 22 9.88 -7.57 13.52
CA ALA A 22 8.46 -7.25 13.66
C ALA A 22 7.80 -8.02 14.83
N LYS A 23 8.18 -9.30 15.01
CA LYS A 23 7.73 -10.10 16.17
C LYS A 23 8.29 -9.58 17.50
N ALA A 24 9.55 -9.15 17.50
CA ALA A 24 10.19 -8.63 18.71
C ALA A 24 9.63 -7.28 19.18
N GLU A 25 9.03 -6.49 18.28
CA GLU A 25 8.37 -5.22 18.61
C GLU A 25 7.12 -5.41 19.52
N GLY A 26 6.56 -6.61 19.62
CA GLY A 26 5.51 -6.97 20.57
C GLY A 26 4.12 -6.38 20.30
N VAL A 27 3.93 -5.73 19.15
CA VAL A 27 2.63 -5.23 18.69
C VAL A 27 1.89 -6.30 17.87
N PRO A 28 0.56 -6.19 17.69
CA PRO A 28 -0.21 -7.14 16.89
C PRO A 28 0.32 -7.23 15.46
N ILE A 29 0.26 -8.42 14.87
CA ILE A 29 0.51 -8.66 13.46
C ILE A 29 -0.78 -9.23 12.87
N HIS A 30 -1.50 -8.42 12.11
CA HIS A 30 -2.70 -8.84 11.38
C HIS A 30 -2.30 -9.46 10.05
N THR A 31 -2.87 -10.61 9.71
CA THR A 31 -2.59 -11.37 8.48
C THR A 31 -3.89 -11.63 7.71
N GLY A 32 -3.77 -12.06 6.47
CA GLY A 32 -4.89 -12.45 5.61
C GLY A 32 -4.89 -11.75 4.27
N ALA A 33 -5.84 -12.11 3.42
CA ALA A 33 -5.99 -11.51 2.09
C ALA A 33 -6.41 -10.02 2.14
N ALA A 34 -7.05 -9.61 3.24
CA ALA A 34 -7.41 -8.23 3.53
C ALA A 34 -7.44 -7.96 5.02
N VAL A 35 -7.18 -6.71 5.41
CA VAL A 35 -7.28 -6.24 6.80
C VAL A 35 -8.15 -4.99 6.85
N ASP A 36 -9.15 -4.99 7.73
CA ASP A 36 -9.97 -3.81 8.05
C ASP A 36 -9.21 -2.94 9.06
N LEU A 37 -8.53 -1.91 8.56
CA LEU A 37 -7.69 -1.02 9.35
C LEU A 37 -8.48 -0.15 10.33
N LEU A 38 -9.77 0.06 10.10
CA LEU A 38 -10.64 0.79 11.03
C LEU A 38 -10.96 -0.03 12.29
N LYS A 39 -10.95 -1.37 12.18
CA LYS A 39 -11.29 -2.31 13.25
C LYS A 39 -10.10 -3.06 13.82
N ALA A 40 -8.96 -3.06 13.12
CA ALA A 40 -7.77 -3.79 13.53
C ALA A 40 -7.29 -3.32 14.91
N GLN A 41 -6.97 -4.28 15.78
CA GLN A 41 -6.47 -3.98 17.12
C GLN A 41 -5.05 -3.42 17.07
N VAL A 42 -4.78 -2.46 17.93
CA VAL A 42 -3.46 -1.87 18.15
C VAL A 42 -3.05 -2.06 19.60
N LYS A 43 -1.75 -2.00 19.88
CA LYS A 43 -1.18 -1.99 21.23
C LYS A 43 -0.13 -0.89 21.36
N PRO A 44 0.20 -0.47 22.59
CA PRO A 44 1.31 0.44 22.82
C PRO A 44 2.59 -0.05 22.13
N TRP A 45 3.18 0.81 21.33
CA TRP A 45 4.42 0.55 20.59
C TRP A 45 5.54 1.42 21.12
N ALA A 46 6.37 0.84 21.99
CA ALA A 46 7.35 1.58 22.77
C ALA A 46 8.35 2.35 21.88
N ARG A 47 8.79 1.76 20.76
CA ARG A 47 9.73 2.37 19.82
C ARG A 47 9.23 3.70 19.30
N PHE A 48 7.98 3.77 18.89
CA PHE A 48 7.41 4.94 18.25
C PHE A 48 6.61 5.83 19.19
N GLY A 49 6.38 5.40 20.45
CA GLY A 49 5.61 6.15 21.43
C GLY A 49 4.14 6.34 21.05
N VAL A 50 3.58 5.41 20.31
CA VAL A 50 2.20 5.41 19.80
C VAL A 50 1.53 4.06 20.09
N ASN A 51 0.26 3.89 19.75
CA ASN A 51 -0.32 2.57 19.56
C ASN A 51 -0.10 2.12 18.10
N GLY A 52 0.13 0.83 17.87
CA GLY A 52 0.31 0.36 16.51
C GLY A 52 0.14 -1.13 16.33
N ALA A 53 0.18 -1.54 15.06
CA ALA A 53 0.16 -2.92 14.60
C ALA A 53 0.84 -3.04 13.23
N PHE A 54 1.28 -4.22 12.88
CA PHE A 54 1.64 -4.59 11.51
C PHE A 54 0.46 -5.23 10.78
N CYS A 55 0.39 -5.03 9.46
CA CYS A 55 -0.52 -5.76 8.59
C CYS A 55 0.30 -6.49 7.53
N HIS A 56 0.47 -7.78 7.72
CA HIS A 56 1.19 -8.67 6.83
C HIS A 56 0.19 -9.37 5.92
N LEU A 57 -0.14 -8.74 4.80
CA LEU A 57 -1.13 -9.24 3.85
C LEU A 57 -0.63 -10.47 3.10
N ASP A 58 -1.53 -11.40 2.81
CA ASP A 58 -1.23 -12.51 1.91
C ASP A 58 -0.89 -11.96 0.52
N GLY A 59 0.24 -12.40 -0.04
CA GLY A 59 0.71 -11.93 -1.34
C GLY A 59 1.34 -10.53 -1.35
N ARG A 60 1.72 -9.99 -0.19
CA ARG A 60 2.46 -8.72 -0.10
C ARG A 60 3.84 -8.75 -0.75
N ASP A 61 4.33 -9.92 -1.13
CA ASP A 61 5.70 -10.15 -1.59
C ASP A 61 6.74 -9.69 -0.53
N ASP A 62 7.99 -9.48 -0.96
CA ASP A 62 9.09 -9.09 -0.06
C ASP A 62 9.38 -7.59 -0.07
N PHE A 63 8.49 -6.77 -0.65
CA PHE A 63 8.79 -5.37 -0.91
C PHE A 63 8.10 -4.40 0.04
N LEU A 64 6.80 -4.57 0.26
CA LEU A 64 5.99 -3.61 0.99
C LEU A 64 5.47 -4.18 2.31
N THR A 65 5.25 -3.30 3.25
CA THR A 65 4.51 -3.58 4.48
C THR A 65 3.55 -2.45 4.81
N VAL A 66 2.60 -2.74 5.68
CA VAL A 66 1.68 -1.75 6.22
C VAL A 66 1.83 -1.71 7.73
N MET A 67 2.06 -0.53 8.27
CA MET A 67 1.97 -0.25 9.69
C MET A 67 0.68 0.52 9.96
N LEU A 68 -0.09 0.07 10.92
CA LEU A 68 -1.22 0.81 11.45
C LEU A 68 -0.77 1.58 12.67
N VAL A 69 -0.93 2.89 12.63
CA VAL A 69 -0.53 3.82 13.69
C VAL A 69 -1.76 4.49 14.26
N GLU A 70 -1.83 4.55 15.59
CA GLU A 70 -2.87 5.29 16.30
C GLU A 70 -2.22 6.18 17.35
N LEU A 71 -2.47 7.49 17.23
CA LEU A 71 -2.11 8.46 18.24
C LEU A 71 -3.31 8.66 19.19
N PRO A 72 -3.15 8.38 20.47
CA PRO A 72 -4.18 8.73 21.46
C PRO A 72 -4.53 10.22 21.44
N ALA A 73 -5.67 10.58 22.00
CA ALA A 73 -6.08 11.98 22.17
C ALA A 73 -4.99 12.79 22.91
N ASN A 74 -4.77 14.03 22.49
CA ASN A 74 -3.82 14.95 23.11
C ASN A 74 -2.40 14.34 23.32
N SER A 75 -1.89 13.63 22.31
CA SER A 75 -0.60 12.93 22.36
C SER A 75 0.27 13.20 21.16
N GLY A 76 1.47 12.63 21.17
CA GLY A 76 2.38 12.63 20.04
C GLY A 76 3.28 11.40 20.03
N SER A 77 3.86 11.11 18.88
CA SER A 77 4.86 10.05 18.76
C SER A 77 6.18 10.42 19.45
N ALA A 78 7.02 9.45 19.73
CA ALA A 78 8.44 9.71 19.96
C ALA A 78 9.05 10.37 18.71
N PRO A 79 10.17 11.12 18.84
CA PRO A 79 10.94 11.54 17.68
C PRO A 79 11.40 10.32 16.88
N GLN A 80 11.27 10.40 15.57
CA GLN A 80 11.54 9.29 14.66
C GLN A 80 12.44 9.71 13.52
N ARG A 81 13.12 8.74 12.94
CA ARG A 81 13.88 8.81 11.72
C ARG A 81 14.06 7.42 11.15
N HIS A 82 13.97 7.26 9.85
CA HIS A 82 14.19 5.97 9.19
C HIS A 82 14.55 6.12 7.71
N LEU A 83 15.26 5.13 7.18
CA LEU A 83 15.67 5.09 5.77
C LEU A 83 14.59 4.62 4.81
N TYR A 84 13.59 3.88 5.28
CA TYR A 84 12.52 3.44 4.40
C TYR A 84 11.62 4.62 4.01
N GLU A 85 11.06 4.51 2.82
CA GLU A 85 10.10 5.47 2.31
C GLU A 85 8.69 5.01 2.65
N GLU A 86 7.81 5.95 2.99
CA GLU A 86 6.44 5.65 3.33
C GLU A 86 5.45 6.69 2.82
N VAL A 87 4.23 6.23 2.59
CA VAL A 87 3.05 7.06 2.39
C VAL A 87 2.04 6.77 3.49
N CYS A 88 1.56 7.83 4.14
CA CYS A 88 0.65 7.75 5.27
C CYS A 88 -0.75 8.17 4.84
N TYR A 89 -1.70 7.24 4.88
CA TYR A 89 -3.12 7.50 4.61
C TYR A 89 -3.91 7.62 5.91
N VAL A 90 -4.54 8.76 6.13
CA VAL A 90 -5.31 9.03 7.34
C VAL A 90 -6.70 8.41 7.24
N LEU A 91 -6.96 7.47 8.17
CA LEU A 91 -8.19 6.72 8.27
C LEU A 91 -9.24 7.48 9.09
N ALA A 92 -8.82 8.11 10.19
CA ALA A 92 -9.70 8.84 11.12
C ALA A 92 -8.89 9.81 11.96
N GLY A 93 -9.56 10.85 12.46
CA GLY A 93 -8.95 11.87 13.33
C GLY A 93 -8.15 12.90 12.55
N ASN A 94 -7.63 13.88 13.29
CA ASN A 94 -6.82 14.98 12.76
C ASN A 94 -5.52 15.07 13.53
N GLY A 95 -4.50 15.63 12.89
CA GLY A 95 -3.22 15.84 13.53
C GLY A 95 -2.26 16.57 12.62
N SER A 96 -1.00 16.59 13.04
CA SER A 96 0.07 17.17 12.26
C SER A 96 1.33 16.31 12.35
N THR A 97 2.23 16.51 11.40
CA THR A 97 3.56 15.92 11.42
C THR A 97 4.58 17.03 11.24
N GLU A 98 5.40 17.21 12.26
CA GLU A 98 6.54 18.11 12.24
C GLU A 98 7.76 17.35 11.73
N PHE A 99 8.54 17.94 10.83
CA PHE A 99 9.80 17.35 10.38
C PHE A 99 10.86 18.44 10.14
N GLU A 100 12.12 18.04 10.27
CA GLU A 100 13.28 18.91 10.08
C GLU A 100 13.67 18.92 8.60
N ALA A 101 13.66 20.11 8.00
CA ALA A 101 14.17 20.36 6.66
C ALA A 101 15.71 20.47 6.67
N PRO A 102 16.40 20.31 5.51
CA PRO A 102 17.87 20.35 5.44
C PRO A 102 18.51 21.64 5.92
N ASP A 103 17.77 22.75 5.88
CA ASP A 103 18.20 24.08 6.36
C ASP A 103 18.00 24.26 7.87
N GLY A 104 17.55 23.21 8.58
CA GLY A 104 17.31 23.21 10.02
C GLY A 104 15.96 23.82 10.44
N HIS A 105 15.13 24.26 9.50
CA HIS A 105 13.79 24.74 9.82
C HIS A 105 12.82 23.59 9.99
N THR A 106 11.92 23.72 10.97
CA THR A 106 10.82 22.78 11.15
C THR A 106 9.70 23.11 10.15
N GLN A 107 9.29 22.10 9.40
CA GLN A 107 8.10 22.15 8.55
C GLN A 107 7.00 21.34 9.18
N VAL A 108 5.75 21.70 8.90
CA VAL A 108 4.56 21.04 9.45
C VAL A 108 3.61 20.66 8.33
N ILE A 109 3.16 19.43 8.35
CA ILE A 109 2.07 18.93 7.52
C ILE A 109 0.86 18.73 8.42
N GLU A 110 -0.21 19.49 8.17
CA GLU A 110 -1.51 19.24 8.78
C GLU A 110 -2.24 18.16 7.98
N TRP A 111 -2.89 17.24 8.67
CA TRP A 111 -3.63 16.15 8.05
C TRP A 111 -4.92 15.84 8.78
N GLY A 112 -5.91 15.33 8.04
CA GLY A 112 -7.22 14.89 8.53
C GLY A 112 -7.71 13.66 7.78
N PRO A 113 -8.94 13.21 8.03
CA PRO A 113 -9.47 12.00 7.40
C PRO A 113 -9.35 12.05 5.87
N ARG A 114 -8.88 10.95 5.28
CA ARG A 114 -8.60 10.79 3.84
C ARG A 114 -7.44 11.62 3.30
N SER A 115 -6.67 12.31 4.15
CA SER A 115 -5.39 12.88 3.73
C SER A 115 -4.39 11.77 3.38
N LEU A 116 -3.52 12.06 2.44
CA LEU A 116 -2.32 11.27 2.17
C LEU A 116 -1.11 12.19 2.27
N PHE A 117 -0.09 11.78 2.98
CA PHE A 117 1.16 12.52 3.08
C PHE A 117 2.37 11.58 3.05
N ALA A 118 3.51 12.12 2.68
CA ALA A 118 4.80 11.44 2.76
C ALA A 118 5.84 12.39 3.36
N LEU A 119 6.85 11.82 3.98
CA LEU A 119 7.93 12.55 4.60
C LEU A 119 9.22 12.40 3.77
N PRO A 120 10.13 13.38 3.83
CA PRO A 120 11.43 13.22 3.24
C PRO A 120 12.19 12.04 3.88
N MET A 121 12.86 11.25 3.03
CA MET A 121 13.61 10.09 3.50
C MET A 121 14.64 10.48 4.55
N ASN A 122 14.63 9.77 5.66
CA ASN A 122 15.54 9.95 6.79
C ASN A 122 15.52 11.34 7.47
N ALA A 123 14.46 12.12 7.27
CA ALA A 123 14.23 13.32 8.06
C ALA A 123 13.90 12.97 9.51
N HIS A 124 14.28 13.82 10.44
CA HIS A 124 13.75 13.74 11.80
C HIS A 124 12.33 14.24 11.82
N TYR A 125 11.40 13.49 12.40
CA TYR A 125 10.01 13.90 12.45
C TYR A 125 9.30 13.44 13.73
N ARG A 126 8.14 14.01 13.97
CA ARG A 126 7.22 13.64 15.05
C ARG A 126 5.79 13.89 14.60
N HIS A 127 4.91 12.94 14.87
CA HIS A 127 3.47 13.11 14.74
C HIS A 127 2.87 13.72 16.00
N ARG A 128 1.82 14.54 15.83
CA ARG A 128 1.06 15.14 16.93
C ARG A 128 -0.43 14.99 16.68
N ASN A 129 -1.14 14.65 17.74
CA ASN A 129 -2.58 14.70 17.81
C ASN A 129 -2.98 15.64 18.97
N THR A 130 -3.46 16.82 18.65
CA THR A 130 -3.93 17.81 19.63
C THR A 130 -5.45 17.76 19.82
N ALA A 131 -6.15 16.86 19.11
CA ALA A 131 -7.60 16.66 19.24
C ALA A 131 -7.95 15.80 20.45
N ALA A 132 -9.21 15.91 20.88
CA ALA A 132 -9.77 15.12 21.99
C ALA A 132 -10.04 13.65 21.62
N GLU A 133 -10.00 13.31 20.33
CA GLU A 133 -10.24 11.96 19.81
C GLU A 133 -8.94 11.36 19.26
N PRO A 134 -8.79 10.03 19.29
CA PRO A 134 -7.64 9.38 18.66
C PRO A 134 -7.56 9.65 17.16
N ALA A 135 -6.36 9.72 16.63
CA ALA A 135 -6.10 9.78 15.19
C ALA A 135 -5.43 8.50 14.72
N ARG A 136 -5.86 7.98 13.57
CA ARG A 136 -5.39 6.70 13.03
C ARG A 136 -5.02 6.84 11.56
N PHE A 137 -3.87 6.31 11.17
CA PHE A 137 -3.42 6.26 9.79
C PHE A 137 -2.70 4.95 9.45
N ALA A 138 -2.70 4.61 8.18
CA ALA A 138 -1.92 3.51 7.61
C ALA A 138 -0.66 4.06 6.96
N ALA A 139 0.51 3.58 7.38
CA ALA A 139 1.79 3.86 6.75
C ALA A 139 2.18 2.66 5.86
N ILE A 140 2.09 2.83 4.55
CA ILE A 140 2.52 1.83 3.56
C ILE A 140 3.94 2.17 3.15
N ASN A 141 4.88 1.23 3.32
CA ASN A 141 6.30 1.50 3.20
C ASN A 141 7.10 0.30 2.68
N ASP A 142 8.36 0.55 2.33
CA ASP A 142 9.32 -0.44 1.85
C ASP A 142 10.31 -0.92 2.94
N MET A 143 9.97 -0.75 4.21
CA MET A 143 10.82 -1.13 5.34
C MET A 143 11.26 -2.60 5.27
N ARG A 144 10.35 -3.53 4.92
CA ARG A 144 10.66 -4.95 4.80
C ARG A 144 11.81 -5.19 3.83
N TYR A 145 11.74 -4.55 2.67
CA TYR A 145 12.79 -4.67 1.65
C TYR A 145 14.14 -4.18 2.16
N LEU A 146 14.18 -2.98 2.76
CA LEU A 146 15.42 -2.42 3.29
C LEU A 146 15.97 -3.22 4.46
N PHE A 147 15.10 -3.68 5.36
CA PHE A 147 15.50 -4.49 6.51
C PHE A 147 16.16 -5.80 6.08
N ASN A 148 15.56 -6.50 5.12
CA ASN A 148 16.09 -7.76 4.62
C ASN A 148 17.33 -7.57 3.75
N LEU A 149 17.47 -6.43 3.06
CA LEU A 149 18.64 -6.10 2.25
C LEU A 149 19.86 -5.81 3.13
N TYR A 150 19.72 -4.93 4.12
CA TYR A 150 20.83 -4.46 4.93
C TYR A 150 21.07 -5.28 6.21
N ARG A 151 20.06 -5.97 6.70
CA ARG A 151 20.10 -6.81 7.92
C ARG A 151 20.62 -6.06 9.14
N SER A 152 20.32 -4.79 9.24
CA SER A 152 20.82 -3.90 10.30
C SER A 152 19.74 -2.90 10.70
N GLU A 153 19.17 -3.13 11.88
CA GLU A 153 18.24 -2.20 12.49
C GLU A 153 18.87 -0.82 12.70
N ASN A 154 20.12 -0.80 13.16
CA ASN A 154 20.86 0.42 13.40
C ASN A 154 21.10 1.23 12.11
N PHE A 155 21.23 0.57 10.97
CA PHE A 155 21.31 1.25 9.68
C PHE A 155 19.97 1.84 9.28
N VAL A 156 18.89 1.12 9.46
CA VAL A 156 17.54 1.55 9.05
C VAL A 156 17.04 2.73 9.88
N PHE A 157 17.28 2.73 11.22
CA PHE A 157 16.76 3.74 12.14
C PHE A 157 17.81 4.71 12.69
N GLY A 158 19.08 4.37 12.58
CA GLY A 158 20.18 5.09 13.26
C GLY A 158 21.14 5.84 12.34
N THR A 159 21.01 5.70 11.02
CA THR A 159 21.97 6.38 10.12
C THR A 159 21.81 7.90 10.17
N ALA A 160 22.95 8.60 10.20
CA ALA A 160 22.98 10.05 10.23
C ALA A 160 22.90 10.70 8.83
N LEU A 161 22.97 9.90 7.77
CA LEU A 161 22.94 10.40 6.40
C LEU A 161 21.59 11.06 6.09
N GLN A 162 21.61 12.30 5.61
CA GLN A 162 20.44 13.00 5.09
C GLN A 162 20.49 13.03 3.56
N PHE A 163 19.33 12.81 2.95
CA PHE A 163 19.17 12.88 1.49
C PHE A 163 18.56 14.24 1.12
N THR A 164 19.40 15.27 1.13
CA THR A 164 18.94 16.67 0.92
C THR A 164 18.22 16.89 -0.39
N GLU A 165 18.61 16.14 -1.44
CA GLU A 165 17.95 16.17 -2.75
C GLU A 165 16.52 15.60 -2.74
N ARG A 166 16.13 14.90 -1.67
CA ARG A 166 14.80 14.30 -1.51
C ARG A 166 13.88 15.08 -0.58
N HIS A 167 14.32 16.19 -0.06
CA HIS A 167 13.50 17.09 0.77
C HIS A 167 12.62 18.03 -0.05
N GLY A 168 12.88 18.19 -1.35
CA GLY A 168 12.03 18.97 -2.23
C GLY A 168 10.69 18.26 -2.50
N GLY A 169 9.57 18.92 -2.19
CA GLY A 169 8.24 18.41 -2.49
C GLY A 169 7.71 17.44 -1.45
N THR A 170 7.73 17.84 -0.19
CA THR A 170 6.87 17.26 0.83
C THR A 170 5.44 17.60 0.45
N GLU A 171 4.79 16.68 -0.18
CA GLU A 171 3.44 16.88 -0.69
C GLU A 171 2.47 16.18 0.25
N ALA A 172 1.39 16.86 0.55
CA ALA A 172 0.23 16.28 1.19
C ALA A 172 -0.97 16.50 0.30
N VAL A 173 -1.77 15.47 0.15
CA VAL A 173 -3.09 15.56 -0.46
C VAL A 173 -4.10 15.63 0.67
N ALA A 174 -4.86 16.71 0.74
CA ALA A 174 -5.80 16.94 1.84
C ALA A 174 -6.95 15.92 1.87
N ASN A 175 -7.45 15.51 0.69
CA ASN A 175 -8.54 14.55 0.59
C ASN A 175 -8.43 13.72 -0.69
N LEU A 176 -8.10 12.43 -0.56
CA LEU A 176 -8.01 11.52 -1.71
C LEU A 176 -9.36 11.23 -2.38
N ALA A 177 -10.48 11.39 -1.67
CA ALA A 177 -11.79 11.18 -2.27
C ALA A 177 -12.16 12.26 -3.30
N GLU A 178 -11.54 13.45 -3.21
CA GLU A 178 -11.78 14.59 -4.09
C GLU A 178 -10.63 14.84 -5.07
N HIS A 179 -9.47 14.19 -4.84
CA HIS A 179 -8.29 14.38 -5.68
C HIS A 179 -8.52 13.81 -7.10
N PRO A 180 -7.98 14.43 -8.15
CA PRO A 180 -8.02 13.87 -9.50
C PRO A 180 -7.44 12.44 -9.56
N VAL A 181 -8.06 11.59 -10.37
CA VAL A 181 -7.58 10.22 -10.62
C VAL A 181 -6.25 10.27 -11.37
N GLY A 182 -5.30 9.47 -10.96
CA GLY A 182 -3.98 9.37 -11.59
C GLY A 182 -2.84 9.19 -10.61
N PRO A 183 -1.61 9.35 -11.10
CA PRO A 183 -0.41 9.22 -10.28
C PRO A 183 -0.28 10.40 -9.31
N LEU A 184 0.18 10.09 -8.11
CA LEU A 184 0.52 11.05 -7.07
C LEU A 184 2.02 11.28 -7.06
N THR A 185 2.43 12.50 -6.69
CA THR A 185 3.84 12.89 -6.66
C THR A 185 4.50 12.74 -5.29
N LEU A 186 3.85 12.01 -4.39
CA LEU A 186 4.33 11.70 -3.05
C LEU A 186 5.36 10.57 -3.07
N ALA A 187 6.26 10.56 -2.08
CA ALA A 187 7.23 9.49 -1.89
C ALA A 187 7.98 9.17 -3.19
N ARG A 188 8.84 10.08 -3.63
CA ARG A 188 9.46 10.05 -4.97
C ARG A 188 10.67 9.13 -5.09
N GLY A 189 11.05 8.45 -4.02
CA GLY A 189 12.25 7.62 -4.00
C GLY A 189 12.01 6.23 -4.55
N THR A 190 11.46 5.37 -3.74
CA THR A 190 11.27 3.95 -4.01
C THR A 190 9.81 3.57 -4.23
N LEU A 191 8.86 4.41 -3.78
CA LEU A 191 7.43 4.16 -3.87
C LEU A 191 6.78 4.98 -4.98
N SER A 192 5.69 4.46 -5.52
CA SER A 192 4.73 5.21 -6.32
C SER A 192 3.33 4.97 -5.79
N SER A 193 2.52 6.01 -5.87
CA SER A 193 1.12 6.00 -5.44
C SER A 193 0.24 6.47 -6.58
N ASP A 194 -0.88 5.79 -6.79
CA ASP A 194 -1.87 6.17 -7.79
C ASP A 194 -3.26 6.15 -7.14
N ILE A 195 -4.06 7.20 -7.34
CA ILE A 195 -5.48 7.14 -7.04
C ILE A 195 -6.24 6.60 -8.25
N ASN A 196 -7.05 5.61 -8.00
CA ASN A 196 -7.82 4.92 -9.02
C ASN A 196 -9.31 5.04 -8.73
N GLU A 197 -10.13 5.10 -9.80
CA GLU A 197 -11.58 5.11 -9.68
C GLU A 197 -12.19 4.11 -10.66
N LEU A 198 -13.24 3.45 -10.19
CA LEU A 198 -14.12 2.61 -10.98
C LEU A 198 -15.52 3.23 -10.98
N ALA A 199 -16.07 3.47 -12.14
CA ALA A 199 -17.47 3.92 -12.25
C ALA A 199 -18.44 2.87 -11.67
N PRO A 200 -19.63 3.26 -11.20
CA PRO A 200 -20.63 2.31 -10.75
C PRO A 200 -20.91 1.24 -11.80
N GLY A 201 -20.98 -0.01 -11.38
CA GLY A 201 -21.28 -1.11 -12.28
C GLY A 201 -20.24 -1.30 -13.41
N SER A 202 -18.98 -1.08 -13.11
CA SER A 202 -17.87 -1.32 -14.04
C SER A 202 -16.74 -2.14 -13.41
N TYR A 203 -15.86 -2.65 -14.26
CA TYR A 203 -14.64 -3.33 -13.82
C TYR A 203 -13.54 -3.11 -14.87
N ARG A 204 -12.29 -3.40 -14.49
CA ARG A 204 -11.11 -3.24 -15.36
C ARG A 204 -10.73 -4.56 -16.03
N GLU A 205 -9.91 -4.49 -17.06
CA GLU A 205 -9.19 -5.65 -17.58
C GLU A 205 -8.26 -6.24 -16.51
N ALA A 206 -8.09 -7.54 -16.54
CA ALA A 206 -7.15 -8.23 -15.69
C ALA A 206 -5.72 -7.84 -16.03
N LYS A 207 -4.92 -7.56 -15.02
CA LYS A 207 -3.50 -7.23 -15.15
C LYS A 207 -2.66 -8.17 -14.30
N ARG A 208 -1.51 -8.56 -14.84
CA ARG A 208 -0.43 -9.20 -14.10
C ARG A 208 0.77 -8.28 -14.13
N GLN A 209 1.34 -8.00 -12.98
CA GLN A 209 2.53 -7.17 -12.82
C GLN A 209 3.66 -8.00 -12.20
N MET A 210 4.91 -7.59 -12.41
CA MET A 210 6.08 -8.27 -11.84
C MET A 210 6.10 -8.15 -10.33
N PHE A 211 5.83 -6.96 -9.80
CA PHE A 211 5.77 -6.68 -8.36
C PHE A 211 4.34 -6.48 -7.92
N GLY A 212 4.07 -6.90 -6.69
CA GLY A 212 2.79 -6.68 -6.06
C GLY A 212 2.53 -5.22 -5.72
N ALA A 213 1.27 -4.95 -5.44
CA ALA A 213 0.79 -3.65 -4.98
C ALA A 213 -0.04 -3.79 -3.72
N HIS A 214 -0.08 -2.76 -2.90
CA HIS A 214 -1.03 -2.65 -1.81
C HIS A 214 -2.15 -1.71 -2.24
N LEU A 215 -3.39 -2.20 -2.16
CA LEU A 215 -4.59 -1.44 -2.48
C LEU A 215 -5.32 -1.10 -1.19
N LEU A 216 -5.60 0.17 -0.98
CA LEU A 216 -6.35 0.66 0.17
C LEU A 216 -7.62 1.36 -0.31
N GLY A 217 -8.79 0.90 0.14
CA GLY A 217 -10.07 1.49 -0.20
C GLY A 217 -10.21 2.90 0.38
N VAL A 218 -10.53 3.88 -0.47
CA VAL A 218 -10.71 5.29 -0.11
C VAL A 218 -12.19 5.65 -0.04
N GLU A 219 -12.97 5.21 -1.02
CA GLU A 219 -14.41 5.49 -1.11
C GLU A 219 -15.14 4.43 -1.91
N GLY A 220 -16.44 4.26 -1.63
CA GLY A 220 -17.24 3.21 -2.27
C GLY A 220 -16.85 1.81 -1.83
N GLU A 221 -17.31 0.82 -2.57
CA GLU A 221 -17.06 -0.60 -2.32
C GLU A 221 -16.79 -1.36 -3.60
N GLY A 222 -15.99 -2.40 -3.51
CA GLY A 222 -15.68 -3.26 -4.64
C GLY A 222 -15.05 -4.57 -4.19
N TYR A 223 -14.60 -5.34 -5.16
CA TYR A 223 -13.81 -6.54 -4.89
C TYR A 223 -12.71 -6.70 -5.93
N MET A 224 -11.76 -7.54 -5.62
CA MET A 224 -10.68 -7.93 -6.50
C MET A 224 -10.71 -9.45 -6.67
N LEU A 225 -10.57 -9.91 -7.91
CA LEU A 225 -10.28 -11.30 -8.22
C LEU A 225 -8.77 -11.46 -8.43
N ILE A 226 -8.20 -12.55 -7.91
CA ILE A 226 -6.77 -12.86 -7.97
C ILE A 226 -6.61 -14.32 -8.42
N TRP A 227 -5.76 -14.56 -9.44
CA TRP A 227 -5.48 -15.92 -9.92
C TRP A 227 -4.09 -16.07 -10.54
N GLY A 228 -3.58 -17.28 -10.58
CA GLY A 228 -2.36 -17.64 -11.31
C GLY A 228 -2.62 -17.83 -12.80
N ALA A 229 -1.58 -17.74 -13.62
CA ALA A 229 -1.68 -18.11 -15.03
C ALA A 229 -2.14 -19.55 -15.18
N GLY A 230 -3.17 -19.81 -15.97
CA GLY A 230 -3.77 -21.14 -16.18
C GLY A 230 -4.63 -21.66 -15.03
N ALA A 231 -4.84 -20.89 -13.96
CA ALA A 231 -5.72 -21.29 -12.86
C ALA A 231 -7.19 -21.29 -13.30
N GLN A 232 -7.95 -22.23 -12.74
CA GLN A 232 -9.40 -22.36 -12.98
C GLN A 232 -10.22 -21.66 -11.91
N ASP A 233 -9.63 -21.37 -10.75
CA ASP A 233 -10.28 -20.74 -9.61
C ASP A 233 -9.73 -19.34 -9.37
N TYR A 234 -10.61 -18.47 -8.85
CA TYR A 234 -10.33 -17.08 -8.53
C TYR A 234 -10.49 -16.86 -7.04
N ALA A 235 -9.43 -16.39 -6.37
CA ALA A 235 -9.57 -15.86 -5.02
C ALA A 235 -10.28 -14.50 -5.10
N ARG A 236 -11.22 -14.24 -4.20
CA ARG A 236 -11.97 -12.99 -4.13
C ARG A 236 -11.67 -12.27 -2.82
N THR A 237 -11.39 -10.99 -2.90
CA THR A 237 -11.13 -10.12 -1.78
C THR A 237 -11.97 -8.86 -1.90
N GLU A 238 -12.79 -8.58 -0.88
CA GLU A 238 -13.60 -7.37 -0.83
C GLU A 238 -12.76 -6.17 -0.38
N TRP A 239 -13.09 -4.99 -0.89
CA TRP A 239 -12.48 -3.76 -0.42
C TRP A 239 -13.52 -2.63 -0.32
N ARG A 240 -13.34 -1.76 0.64
CA ARG A 240 -14.07 -0.52 0.89
C ARG A 240 -13.17 0.42 1.68
N HIS A 241 -13.67 1.60 2.05
CA HIS A 241 -12.88 2.52 2.87
C HIS A 241 -12.28 1.83 4.11
N GLY A 242 -10.98 2.03 4.28
CA GLY A 242 -10.20 1.49 5.40
C GLY A 242 -9.84 0.01 5.30
N ILE A 243 -10.21 -0.69 4.23
CA ILE A 243 -9.68 -2.04 3.97
C ILE A 243 -8.43 -1.94 3.10
N VAL A 244 -7.36 -2.58 3.54
CA VAL A 244 -6.14 -2.78 2.76
C VAL A 244 -6.06 -4.24 2.31
N THR A 245 -5.65 -4.45 1.06
CA THR A 245 -5.43 -5.75 0.44
C THR A 245 -4.16 -5.70 -0.43
N ALA A 246 -3.59 -6.86 -0.75
CA ALA A 246 -2.46 -6.94 -1.66
C ALA A 246 -2.88 -7.53 -3.01
N ALA A 247 -2.39 -6.95 -4.09
CA ALA A 247 -2.40 -7.55 -5.42
C ALA A 247 -1.02 -8.20 -5.63
N PRO A 248 -0.89 -9.54 -5.49
CA PRO A 248 0.41 -10.21 -5.51
C PRO A 248 1.11 -10.05 -6.86
N GLY A 249 2.43 -9.93 -6.82
CA GLY A 249 3.25 -9.96 -8.02
C GLY A 249 3.09 -11.28 -8.78
N MET A 250 3.27 -11.25 -10.09
CA MET A 250 3.16 -12.41 -11.00
C MET A 250 1.80 -13.11 -11.03
N ARG A 251 0.77 -12.55 -10.38
CA ARG A 251 -0.62 -13.04 -10.46
C ARG A 251 -1.50 -12.05 -11.22
N PHE A 252 -2.51 -12.57 -11.89
CA PHE A 252 -3.54 -11.72 -12.47
C PHE A 252 -4.42 -11.17 -11.35
N CYS A 253 -4.68 -9.87 -11.41
CA CYS A 253 -5.58 -9.16 -10.52
C CYS A 253 -6.56 -8.33 -11.35
N GLN A 254 -7.82 -8.34 -10.95
CA GLN A 254 -8.88 -7.60 -11.65
C GLN A 254 -9.79 -6.95 -10.61
N GLN A 255 -10.02 -5.64 -10.72
CA GLN A 255 -10.81 -4.86 -9.79
C GLN A 255 -12.21 -4.59 -10.34
N PHE A 256 -13.21 -4.71 -9.46
CA PHE A 256 -14.63 -4.60 -9.76
C PHE A 256 -15.29 -3.60 -8.82
N ASN A 257 -16.11 -2.72 -9.36
CA ASN A 257 -17.07 -1.94 -8.60
C ASN A 257 -18.43 -2.63 -8.67
N ALA A 258 -18.88 -3.16 -7.53
CA ALA A 258 -20.19 -3.79 -7.39
C ALA A 258 -21.20 -2.90 -6.65
N GLY A 259 -20.85 -1.63 -6.42
CA GLY A 259 -21.68 -0.61 -5.79
C GLY A 259 -22.40 0.28 -6.83
N ASN A 260 -23.31 1.11 -6.33
CA ASN A 260 -24.07 2.10 -7.10
C ASN A 260 -23.43 3.51 -7.10
N ALA A 261 -22.27 3.67 -6.47
CA ALA A 261 -21.47 4.89 -6.44
C ALA A 261 -20.08 4.64 -7.03
N PRO A 262 -19.35 5.68 -7.45
CA PRO A 262 -17.94 5.54 -7.81
C PRO A 262 -17.16 4.90 -6.65
N ALA A 263 -16.20 4.05 -7.00
CA ALA A 263 -15.37 3.37 -6.01
C ALA A 263 -13.90 3.73 -6.23
N ARG A 264 -13.26 4.29 -5.20
CA ARG A 264 -11.90 4.80 -5.23
C ARG A 264 -10.98 3.98 -4.34
N TYR A 265 -9.78 3.73 -4.82
CA TYR A 265 -8.73 3.09 -4.05
C TYR A 265 -7.36 3.70 -4.35
N LEU A 266 -6.54 3.75 -3.31
CA LEU A 266 -5.12 4.08 -3.38
C LEU A 266 -4.36 2.79 -3.76
N ASP A 267 -3.49 2.87 -4.76
CA ASP A 267 -2.57 1.81 -5.18
C ASP A 267 -1.15 2.27 -4.86
N VAL A 268 -0.44 1.52 -4.02
CA VAL A 268 0.96 1.79 -3.65
C VAL A 268 1.83 0.64 -4.10
N GLN A 269 2.91 0.95 -4.81
CA GLN A 269 3.81 -0.03 -5.42
C GLN A 269 5.27 0.39 -5.27
N MET A 270 6.17 -0.59 -5.40
CA MET A 270 7.59 -0.32 -5.56
C MET A 270 7.87 0.36 -6.91
N GLY A 271 8.72 1.38 -6.89
CA GLY A 271 9.17 2.13 -8.06
C GLY A 271 8.49 3.47 -8.23
N SER A 272 9.28 4.51 -8.37
CA SER A 272 8.82 5.87 -8.58
C SER A 272 9.07 6.35 -10.00
N GLN A 273 8.43 7.46 -10.37
CA GLN A 273 8.68 8.13 -11.65
C GLN A 273 10.04 8.82 -11.68
N SER A 274 10.49 9.35 -10.54
CA SER A 274 11.76 10.07 -10.43
C SER A 274 12.96 9.13 -10.41
N TYR A 275 12.79 7.97 -9.80
CA TYR A 275 13.83 6.93 -9.72
C TYR A 275 13.27 5.62 -10.28
N PRO A 276 13.15 5.51 -11.61
CA PRO A 276 12.51 4.38 -12.24
C PRO A 276 13.30 3.11 -11.93
N ASN A 277 12.65 2.22 -11.21
CA ASN A 277 13.08 0.84 -11.13
C ASN A 277 12.39 0.03 -12.23
N PHE A 278 12.14 -1.23 -11.99
CA PHE A 278 11.54 -2.12 -12.98
C PHE A 278 10.18 -1.65 -13.54
N ARG A 279 9.38 -0.86 -12.81
CA ARG A 279 8.07 -0.39 -13.29
C ARG A 279 8.19 0.59 -14.45
N TYR A 280 9.12 1.55 -14.36
CA TYR A 280 9.27 2.63 -15.34
C TYR A 280 10.44 2.43 -16.31
N ARG A 281 11.25 1.42 -16.08
CA ARG A 281 12.47 1.16 -16.86
C ARG A 281 12.21 1.01 -18.36
N ARG A 282 11.07 0.42 -18.72
CA ARG A 282 10.67 0.28 -20.12
C ARG A 282 10.48 1.63 -20.82
N ALA A 283 9.83 2.58 -20.17
CA ALA A 283 9.62 3.91 -20.72
C ALA A 283 10.96 4.67 -20.84
N ALA A 284 11.84 4.52 -19.84
CA ALA A 284 13.12 5.22 -19.77
C ALA A 284 14.18 4.66 -20.72
N TYR A 285 14.20 3.34 -20.94
CA TYR A 285 15.30 2.68 -21.68
C TYR A 285 14.85 1.96 -22.95
N GLY A 286 13.56 1.98 -23.29
CA GLY A 286 13.04 1.36 -24.52
C GLY A 286 13.16 -0.17 -24.57
N ASP A 287 13.57 -0.81 -23.48
CA ASP A 287 13.76 -2.26 -23.45
C ASP A 287 12.42 -2.98 -23.34
N LYS A 288 12.03 -3.62 -24.43
CA LYS A 288 10.78 -4.38 -24.54
C LYS A 288 10.89 -5.78 -23.94
N THR A 289 12.09 -6.30 -23.73
CA THR A 289 12.30 -7.72 -23.40
C THR A 289 12.17 -8.02 -21.92
N VAL A 290 12.67 -7.16 -21.05
CA VAL A 290 12.67 -7.37 -19.60
C VAL A 290 11.25 -7.34 -18.99
N TYR A 291 10.34 -6.60 -19.61
CA TYR A 291 8.96 -6.45 -19.13
C TYR A 291 7.96 -7.43 -19.75
N ALA A 292 8.26 -7.94 -20.92
CA ALA A 292 7.39 -8.90 -21.59
C ALA A 292 7.24 -10.21 -20.78
N ALA A 293 8.24 -10.58 -19.99
CA ALA A 293 8.26 -11.83 -19.23
C ALA A 293 7.36 -11.81 -17.98
N GLY A 294 7.10 -10.63 -17.38
CA GLY A 294 6.39 -10.54 -16.10
C GLY A 294 5.04 -9.84 -16.14
N SER A 295 4.85 -8.91 -17.07
CA SER A 295 3.60 -8.12 -17.19
C SER A 295 2.74 -8.66 -18.32
N ALA A 296 1.46 -8.83 -18.03
CA ALA A 296 0.46 -9.23 -19.02
C ALA A 296 -0.87 -8.55 -18.71
N ARG A 297 -1.69 -8.40 -19.76
CA ARG A 297 -3.07 -7.94 -19.67
C ARG A 297 -3.94 -8.95 -20.40
N ILE A 298 -5.13 -9.21 -19.88
CA ILE A 298 -6.15 -10.01 -20.55
C ILE A 298 -7.21 -9.00 -21.02
N PRO A 299 -7.32 -8.77 -22.35
CA PRO A 299 -8.37 -7.93 -22.91
C PRO A 299 -9.75 -8.51 -22.57
N PHE A 300 -10.76 -7.64 -22.49
CA PHE A 300 -12.14 -8.08 -22.23
C PHE A 300 -12.62 -9.18 -23.19
N ALA A 301 -12.22 -9.10 -24.47
CA ALA A 301 -12.58 -10.10 -25.48
C ALA A 301 -11.99 -11.49 -25.23
N GLU A 302 -10.91 -11.57 -24.48
CA GLU A 302 -10.21 -12.83 -24.14
C GLU A 302 -10.47 -13.28 -22.69
N GLN A 303 -11.30 -12.54 -21.97
CA GLN A 303 -11.62 -12.80 -20.59
C GLN A 303 -12.47 -14.07 -20.46
N ASP A 304 -12.21 -14.84 -19.41
CA ASP A 304 -13.08 -15.96 -19.05
C ASP A 304 -14.52 -15.48 -18.81
N PRO A 305 -15.53 -16.02 -19.53
CA PRO A 305 -16.93 -15.60 -19.38
C PRO A 305 -17.48 -15.75 -17.95
N ARG A 306 -16.92 -16.64 -17.14
CA ARG A 306 -17.30 -16.84 -15.74
C ARG A 306 -17.05 -15.58 -14.90
N ILE A 307 -16.01 -14.80 -15.21
CA ILE A 307 -15.70 -13.56 -14.52
C ILE A 307 -16.83 -12.54 -14.72
N HIS A 308 -17.28 -12.36 -15.97
CA HIS A 308 -18.39 -11.46 -16.27
C HIS A 308 -19.68 -11.92 -15.58
N LYS A 309 -19.97 -13.21 -15.61
CA LYS A 309 -21.13 -13.81 -14.93
C LYS A 309 -21.09 -13.53 -13.42
N THR A 310 -19.95 -13.82 -12.77
CA THR A 310 -19.74 -13.55 -11.33
C THR A 310 -19.96 -12.08 -10.98
N TRP A 311 -19.52 -11.17 -11.85
CA TRP A 311 -19.74 -9.75 -11.64
C TRP A 311 -21.22 -9.36 -11.78
N LEU A 312 -21.94 -9.88 -12.80
CA LEU A 312 -23.38 -9.66 -12.93
C LEU A 312 -24.16 -10.17 -11.71
N GLU A 313 -23.79 -11.33 -11.17
CA GLU A 313 -24.35 -11.85 -9.93
C GLU A 313 -24.07 -10.94 -8.73
N ALA A 314 -22.87 -10.35 -8.65
CA ALA A 314 -22.48 -9.46 -7.55
C ALA A 314 -23.24 -8.11 -7.54
N ILE A 315 -23.72 -7.64 -8.69
CA ILE A 315 -24.50 -6.40 -8.81
C ILE A 315 -26.02 -6.67 -8.85
N ALA A 316 -26.45 -7.93 -8.99
CA ALA A 316 -27.86 -8.30 -9.04
C ALA A 316 -28.59 -7.85 -7.76
N GLY A 317 -29.74 -7.18 -7.93
CA GLY A 317 -30.55 -6.69 -6.82
C GLY A 317 -30.03 -5.42 -6.11
N LYS A 318 -28.89 -4.88 -6.52
CA LYS A 318 -28.30 -3.66 -5.92
C LYS A 318 -28.73 -2.36 -6.63
N GLY A 319 -29.58 -2.42 -7.64
CA GLY A 319 -29.94 -1.23 -8.45
C GLY A 319 -28.80 -0.66 -9.28
N VAL A 320 -27.78 -1.47 -9.53
CA VAL A 320 -26.60 -1.10 -10.32
C VAL A 320 -26.85 -1.44 -11.77
N THR A 321 -26.70 -0.46 -12.67
CA THR A 321 -26.76 -0.70 -14.12
C THR A 321 -25.40 -1.20 -14.62
N PRO A 322 -25.33 -2.40 -15.21
CA PRO A 322 -24.10 -2.89 -15.81
C PRO A 322 -23.59 -1.92 -16.88
N ARG A 323 -22.32 -1.58 -16.81
CA ARG A 323 -21.61 -0.85 -17.87
C ARG A 323 -20.79 -1.83 -18.66
N THR A 324 -21.00 -1.87 -19.96
CA THR A 324 -20.15 -2.69 -20.83
C THR A 324 -18.70 -2.23 -20.66
N PRO A 325 -17.75 -3.13 -20.40
CA PRO A 325 -16.35 -2.78 -20.42
C PRO A 325 -16.01 -2.20 -21.79
N GLY A 326 -15.49 -0.98 -21.80
CA GLY A 326 -15.07 -0.31 -23.03
C GLY A 326 -13.67 -0.67 -23.45
#